data_63c123e26f99cf244925ea3f67a3605f
#
_entry.id   63c123e26f99cf244925ea3f67a3605f
#
_cell.length_a   1.000
_cell.length_b   1.000
_cell.length_c   1.000
_cell.angle_alpha   90.00
_cell.angle_beta   90.00
_cell.angle_gamma   90.00
#
_symmetry.space_group_name_H-M   'P 1'
#
loop_
_entity.id
_entity.type
_entity.pdbx_description
1 polymer ?
#
loop_
_entity_poly.entity_id
_entity_poly.type
_entity_poly.pdbx_seq_one_letter_code
_entity_poly.pdbx_strand_id
1 'polypeptide(L)'
;MSAPGQPPDPLTGHGSDVLAFDIGGANLKAADERGRVWAEGFELWRRADELGPRLAALAAGRPRRIVATMTGEIADCYPDRAAGVAGIVTALLHAARSIDAELGIYRLDGRIVSAEEALSAPLSVAASNWHALARLAAARADSDRALLVDVGSTTTDIVLLDRRGPRSLATDDAGRMASGELVYTGIERTPVAAIVRSLPLAGRRRAVAAETFARSQDAWLLLGGLPEDPASHDTADGGPATRDAARTRLARMTLLEPAEVGQDDAVAAAVHVADRQARLVAAAIRRVLASHGIQPDRVVLSGHGGALASMALARAGLDLPRLRLEEAIGPAAARAAPAVALALVATGGIP
;
A
#
# COMPACT_ATOMS: atom_id res chain seq x y z
N MET A 1 32.07 -17.26 -1.93
CA MET A 1 31.41 -16.56 -0.82
C MET A 1 30.78 -15.30 -1.43
N SER A 2 29.50 -15.36 -1.78
CA SER A 2 28.75 -14.22 -2.38
C SER A 2 28.43 -13.22 -1.28
N ALA A 3 28.59 -11.94 -1.59
CA ALA A 3 28.30 -10.83 -0.66
C ALA A 3 26.81 -10.84 -0.27
N PRO A 4 26.46 -10.54 1.00
CA PRO A 4 25.07 -10.43 1.41
C PRO A 4 24.47 -9.13 0.84
N GLY A 5 23.34 -9.23 0.15
CA GLY A 5 22.50 -8.08 -0.18
C GLY A 5 22.41 -7.67 -1.65
N GLN A 6 22.74 -8.53 -2.60
CA GLN A 6 22.38 -8.25 -3.98
C GLN A 6 20.90 -8.64 -4.17
N PRO A 7 20.00 -7.68 -4.58
CA PRO A 7 18.62 -8.03 -4.91
C PRO A 7 18.63 -9.10 -6.02
N PRO A 8 17.61 -9.99 -6.07
CA PRO A 8 17.50 -10.96 -7.15
C PRO A 8 17.55 -10.24 -8.48
N ASP A 9 18.23 -10.86 -9.44
CA ASP A 9 18.48 -10.35 -10.79
C ASP A 9 17.16 -9.80 -11.38
N PRO A 10 17.12 -8.54 -11.79
CA PRO A 10 15.90 -7.95 -12.29
C PRO A 10 15.39 -8.72 -13.49
N LEU A 11 14.14 -8.53 -13.85
CA LEU A 11 13.37 -9.09 -14.96
C LEU A 11 14.16 -9.27 -16.31
N THR A 12 15.39 -9.71 -16.26
CA THR A 12 16.36 -9.86 -17.35
C THR A 12 16.08 -11.03 -18.29
N GLY A 13 14.94 -11.72 -18.17
CA GLY A 13 14.51 -12.75 -19.11
C GLY A 13 13.99 -12.13 -20.40
N HIS A 14 14.65 -12.37 -21.52
CA HIS A 14 14.21 -11.98 -22.86
C HIS A 14 12.74 -12.32 -23.12
N GLY A 15 11.95 -11.37 -23.64
CA GLY A 15 10.65 -11.58 -24.26
C GLY A 15 9.42 -11.10 -23.50
N SER A 16 9.54 -10.19 -22.56
CA SER A 16 8.39 -9.40 -22.05
C SER A 16 8.12 -8.25 -23.00
N ASP A 17 6.86 -8.07 -23.40
CA ASP A 17 6.45 -6.93 -24.24
C ASP A 17 6.11 -5.70 -23.39
N VAL A 18 5.62 -5.91 -22.17
CA VAL A 18 5.19 -4.84 -21.24
C VAL A 18 5.86 -4.99 -19.88
N LEU A 19 6.41 -3.90 -19.38
CA LEU A 19 6.86 -3.76 -17.99
C LEU A 19 6.07 -2.64 -17.30
N ALA A 20 5.37 -2.99 -16.25
CA ALA A 20 4.57 -2.07 -15.45
C ALA A 20 5.29 -1.70 -14.15
N PHE A 21 5.31 -0.41 -13.81
CA PHE A 21 5.85 0.10 -12.56
C PHE A 21 4.74 0.67 -11.66
N ASP A 22 4.82 0.40 -10.36
CA ASP A 22 4.13 1.13 -9.29
C ASP A 22 5.20 1.87 -8.47
N ILE A 23 5.26 3.20 -8.65
CA ILE A 23 6.28 4.06 -8.07
C ILE A 23 5.73 4.71 -6.80
N GLY A 24 6.06 4.10 -5.65
CA GLY A 24 5.72 4.65 -4.34
C GLY A 24 6.79 5.55 -3.76
N GLY A 25 6.46 6.28 -2.69
CA GLY A 25 7.43 7.11 -1.98
C GLY A 25 8.53 6.31 -1.26
N ALA A 26 8.21 5.08 -0.80
CA ALA A 26 9.11 4.23 -0.02
C ALA A 26 9.51 2.93 -0.72
N ASN A 27 8.84 2.56 -1.80
CA ASN A 27 9.05 1.29 -2.50
C ASN A 27 8.85 1.47 -4.00
N LEU A 28 9.67 0.78 -4.78
CA LEU A 28 9.43 0.54 -6.21
C LEU A 28 8.95 -0.88 -6.39
N LYS A 29 7.93 -1.05 -7.22
CA LYS A 29 7.41 -2.37 -7.59
C LYS A 29 7.29 -2.44 -9.10
N ALA A 30 7.55 -3.61 -9.67
CA ALA A 30 7.39 -3.86 -11.08
C ALA A 30 6.73 -5.23 -11.33
N ALA A 31 6.01 -5.32 -12.44
CA ALA A 31 5.43 -6.57 -12.93
C ALA A 31 5.44 -6.58 -14.46
N ASP A 32 5.52 -7.76 -15.02
CA ASP A 32 5.32 -7.95 -16.46
C ASP A 32 4.00 -8.69 -16.77
N GLU A 33 3.66 -8.78 -18.04
CA GLU A 33 2.45 -9.47 -18.51
C GLU A 33 2.46 -10.98 -18.25
N ARG A 34 3.62 -11.56 -17.92
CA ARG A 34 3.79 -12.98 -17.59
C ARG A 34 3.63 -13.27 -16.11
N GLY A 35 3.36 -12.23 -15.30
CA GLY A 35 3.20 -12.36 -13.86
C GLY A 35 4.50 -12.43 -13.08
N ARG A 36 5.67 -12.16 -13.70
CA ARG A 36 6.92 -11.97 -12.96
C ARG A 36 6.85 -10.64 -12.25
N VAL A 37 7.26 -10.62 -10.98
CA VAL A 37 7.17 -9.44 -10.12
C VAL A 37 8.50 -9.16 -9.45
N TRP A 38 8.71 -7.89 -9.16
CA TRP A 38 9.84 -7.40 -8.43
C TRP A 38 9.41 -6.28 -7.48
N ALA A 39 10.04 -6.18 -6.31
CA ALA A 39 9.79 -5.13 -5.34
C ALA A 39 11.05 -4.85 -4.53
N GLU A 40 11.36 -3.57 -4.32
CA GLU A 40 12.44 -3.15 -3.43
C GLU A 40 12.04 -1.91 -2.61
N GLY A 41 12.72 -1.73 -1.48
CA GLY A 41 12.71 -0.47 -0.74
C GLY A 41 13.48 0.61 -1.52
N PHE A 42 12.84 1.75 -1.74
CA PHE A 42 13.44 2.90 -2.39
C PHE A 42 12.91 4.17 -1.73
N GLU A 43 13.76 4.83 -0.96
CA GLU A 43 13.44 6.07 -0.27
C GLU A 43 13.44 7.25 -1.25
N LEU A 44 12.35 7.41 -2.01
CA LEU A 44 12.25 8.42 -3.07
C LEU A 44 12.58 9.84 -2.57
N TRP A 45 12.16 10.17 -1.36
CA TRP A 45 12.43 11.49 -0.76
C TRP A 45 13.90 11.80 -0.53
N ARG A 46 14.80 10.80 -0.56
CA ARG A 46 16.25 10.94 -0.40
C ARG A 46 17.01 10.70 -1.70
N ARG A 47 16.40 9.98 -2.64
CA ARG A 47 17.08 9.39 -3.80
C ARG A 47 16.35 9.70 -5.11
N ALA A 48 15.68 10.84 -5.18
CA ALA A 48 14.87 11.20 -6.35
C ALA A 48 15.70 11.28 -7.65
N ASP A 49 16.95 11.71 -7.57
CA ASP A 49 17.92 11.78 -8.66
C ASP A 49 18.39 10.40 -9.17
N GLU A 50 18.31 9.38 -8.32
CA GLU A 50 18.64 7.99 -8.68
C GLU A 50 17.47 7.24 -9.33
N LEU A 51 16.23 7.78 -9.30
CA LEU A 51 15.05 7.08 -9.78
C LEU A 51 15.17 6.69 -11.25
N GLY A 52 15.58 7.60 -12.13
CA GLY A 52 15.73 7.32 -13.56
C GLY A 52 16.72 6.19 -13.88
N PRO A 53 17.98 6.27 -13.38
CA PRO A 53 18.96 5.18 -13.49
C PRO A 53 18.44 3.85 -12.94
N ARG A 54 17.72 3.88 -11.80
CA ARG A 54 17.19 2.66 -11.20
C ARG A 54 16.10 2.01 -12.04
N LEU A 55 15.15 2.79 -12.56
CA LEU A 55 14.10 2.30 -13.46
C LEU A 55 14.71 1.74 -14.77
N ALA A 56 15.74 2.39 -15.32
CA ALA A 56 16.46 1.89 -16.49
C ALA A 56 17.13 0.53 -16.21
N ALA A 57 17.77 0.37 -15.05
CA ALA A 57 18.36 -0.90 -14.64
C ALA A 57 17.31 -2.02 -14.51
N LEU A 58 16.12 -1.73 -13.96
CA LEU A 58 15.01 -2.67 -13.87
C LEU A 58 14.42 -3.03 -15.23
N ALA A 59 14.47 -2.10 -16.19
CA ALA A 59 14.00 -2.31 -17.56
C ALA A 59 15.07 -2.93 -18.48
N ALA A 60 16.18 -3.44 -17.95
CA ALA A 60 17.29 -4.01 -18.74
C ALA A 60 16.87 -5.20 -19.63
N GLY A 61 15.75 -5.88 -19.32
CA GLY A 61 15.12 -6.89 -20.18
C GLY A 61 14.54 -6.37 -21.51
N ARG A 62 14.61 -5.08 -21.74
CA ARG A 62 14.17 -4.35 -22.96
C ARG A 62 12.73 -4.67 -23.37
N PRO A 63 11.73 -4.40 -22.51
CA PRO A 63 10.34 -4.45 -22.93
C PRO A 63 10.09 -3.44 -24.06
N ARG A 64 9.11 -3.71 -24.92
CA ARG A 64 8.69 -2.76 -25.95
C ARG A 64 7.96 -1.55 -25.35
N ARG A 65 7.32 -1.76 -24.21
CA ARG A 65 6.49 -0.74 -23.56
C ARG A 65 6.71 -0.73 -22.06
N ILE A 66 6.96 0.45 -21.51
CA ILE A 66 6.90 0.72 -20.08
C ILE A 66 5.55 1.39 -19.79
N VAL A 67 4.86 0.93 -18.75
CA VAL A 67 3.66 1.61 -18.24
C VAL A 67 3.85 1.87 -16.74
N ALA A 68 3.30 2.98 -16.24
CA ALA A 68 3.52 3.33 -14.84
C ALA A 68 2.28 3.93 -14.17
N THR A 69 2.13 3.59 -12.89
CA THR A 69 1.30 4.28 -11.91
C THR A 69 2.18 4.80 -10.78
N MET A 70 1.69 5.73 -9.98
CA MET A 70 2.49 6.36 -8.95
C MET A 70 1.68 6.74 -7.72
N THR A 71 2.38 6.81 -6.58
CA THR A 71 1.96 7.43 -5.32
C THR A 71 3.16 8.15 -4.67
N GLY A 72 4.30 8.15 -5.35
CA GLY A 72 5.53 8.82 -4.90
C GLY A 72 5.55 10.31 -5.19
N GLU A 73 4.59 10.85 -5.94
CA GLU A 73 4.52 12.27 -6.30
C GLU A 73 4.27 13.19 -5.09
N ILE A 74 3.81 12.63 -3.97
CA ILE A 74 3.63 13.35 -2.71
C ILE A 74 4.87 13.32 -1.80
N ALA A 75 5.98 12.72 -2.24
CA ALA A 75 7.20 12.63 -1.44
C ALA A 75 7.77 14.03 -1.11
N ASP A 76 8.35 14.16 0.08
CA ASP A 76 8.85 15.45 0.65
C ASP A 76 9.94 16.13 -0.18
N CYS A 77 10.57 15.42 -1.12
CA CYS A 77 11.55 15.99 -2.06
C CYS A 77 10.92 16.86 -3.15
N TYR A 78 9.60 16.84 -3.30
CA TYR A 78 8.87 17.64 -4.28
C TYR A 78 8.08 18.77 -3.59
N PRO A 79 8.06 19.98 -4.16
CA PRO A 79 7.35 21.12 -3.57
C PRO A 79 5.82 20.95 -3.64
N ASP A 80 5.32 20.23 -4.62
CA ASP A 80 3.90 19.90 -4.82
C ASP A 80 3.73 18.65 -5.69
N ARG A 81 2.49 18.16 -5.81
CA ARG A 81 2.17 16.96 -6.59
C ARG A 81 2.45 17.10 -8.07
N ALA A 82 2.27 18.27 -8.65
CA ALA A 82 2.54 18.48 -10.08
C ALA A 82 4.04 18.35 -10.35
N ALA A 83 4.88 18.93 -9.50
CA ALA A 83 6.32 18.76 -9.55
C ALA A 83 6.74 17.29 -9.32
N GLY A 84 6.07 16.60 -8.39
CA GLY A 84 6.30 15.17 -8.16
C GLY A 84 5.98 14.31 -9.36
N VAL A 85 4.81 14.53 -9.99
CA VAL A 85 4.45 13.86 -11.25
C VAL A 85 5.48 14.15 -12.33
N ALA A 86 5.89 15.42 -12.50
CA ALA A 86 6.89 15.80 -13.50
C ALA A 86 8.25 15.12 -13.25
N GLY A 87 8.70 15.03 -12.01
CA GLY A 87 9.94 14.35 -11.63
C GLY A 87 9.88 12.85 -11.96
N ILE A 88 8.81 12.18 -11.56
CA ILE A 88 8.62 10.75 -11.82
C ILE A 88 8.48 10.47 -13.34
N VAL A 89 7.69 11.25 -14.06
CA VAL A 89 7.55 11.11 -15.52
C VAL A 89 8.87 11.34 -16.23
N THR A 90 9.69 12.30 -15.78
CA THR A 90 11.05 12.55 -16.33
C THR A 90 11.96 11.34 -16.10
N ALA A 91 11.93 10.73 -14.92
CA ALA A 91 12.69 9.52 -14.61
C ALA A 91 12.25 8.32 -15.47
N LEU A 92 10.94 8.16 -15.69
CA LEU A 92 10.38 7.14 -16.59
C LEU A 92 10.77 7.36 -18.05
N LEU A 93 10.76 8.62 -18.52
CA LEU A 93 11.24 8.97 -19.87
C LEU A 93 12.73 8.64 -20.06
N HIS A 94 13.56 8.87 -19.02
CA HIS A 94 14.96 8.47 -19.05
C HIS A 94 15.10 6.95 -19.21
N ALA A 95 14.38 6.18 -18.43
CA ALA A 95 14.38 4.71 -18.51
C ALA A 95 13.89 4.21 -19.89
N ALA A 96 12.77 4.71 -20.39
CA ALA A 96 12.20 4.30 -21.65
C ALA A 96 13.14 4.61 -22.86
N ARG A 97 13.73 5.80 -22.87
CA ARG A 97 14.69 6.19 -23.92
C ARG A 97 15.97 5.36 -23.92
N SER A 98 16.44 4.92 -22.75
CA SER A 98 17.67 4.12 -22.62
C SER A 98 17.57 2.75 -23.29
N ILE A 99 16.35 2.26 -23.55
CA ILE A 99 16.06 0.94 -24.13
C ILE A 99 15.20 1.02 -25.40
N ASP A 100 14.86 2.23 -25.87
CA ASP A 100 14.00 2.48 -27.04
C ASP A 100 12.58 1.89 -26.86
N ALA A 101 11.97 2.11 -25.68
CA ALA A 101 10.63 1.64 -25.33
C ALA A 101 9.59 2.77 -25.39
N GLU A 102 8.34 2.41 -25.71
CA GLU A 102 7.21 3.30 -25.54
C GLU A 102 6.93 3.53 -24.03
N LEU A 103 6.52 4.76 -23.66
CA LEU A 103 6.11 5.09 -22.30
C LEU A 103 4.63 5.44 -22.25
N GLY A 104 3.90 4.79 -21.35
CA GLY A 104 2.52 5.11 -20.99
C GLY A 104 2.36 5.38 -19.49
N ILE A 105 1.55 6.38 -19.14
CA ILE A 105 1.23 6.72 -17.74
C ILE A 105 -0.24 6.40 -17.49
N TYR A 106 -0.51 5.70 -16.41
CA TYR A 106 -1.87 5.31 -16.03
C TYR A 106 -2.63 6.50 -15.43
N ARG A 107 -3.85 6.72 -15.92
CA ARG A 107 -4.73 7.80 -15.50
C ARG A 107 -5.92 7.27 -14.69
N LEU A 108 -6.45 8.10 -13.80
CA LEU A 108 -7.59 7.79 -12.90
C LEU A 108 -8.92 7.52 -13.62
N ASP A 109 -9.01 7.70 -14.94
CA ASP A 109 -10.13 7.26 -15.76
C ASP A 109 -9.93 5.87 -16.40
N GLY A 110 -8.84 5.19 -16.03
CA GLY A 110 -8.51 3.85 -16.51
C GLY A 110 -7.74 3.80 -17.84
N ARG A 111 -7.44 4.95 -18.47
CA ARG A 111 -6.65 5.02 -19.70
C ARG A 111 -5.15 5.07 -19.41
N ILE A 112 -4.38 4.61 -20.36
CA ILE A 112 -2.93 4.82 -20.41
C ILE A 112 -2.68 5.94 -21.41
N VAL A 113 -2.04 7.01 -20.96
CA VAL A 113 -1.82 8.25 -21.71
C VAL A 113 -0.32 8.47 -21.96
N SER A 114 0.03 9.38 -22.89
CA SER A 114 1.42 9.75 -23.14
C SER A 114 2.01 10.54 -21.97
N ALA A 115 3.35 10.63 -21.94
CA ALA A 115 4.05 11.48 -20.96
C ALA A 115 3.65 12.97 -21.12
N GLU A 116 3.44 13.44 -22.34
CA GLU A 116 3.01 14.82 -22.60
C GLU A 116 1.61 15.09 -22.03
N GLU A 117 0.66 14.19 -22.27
CA GLU A 117 -0.69 14.29 -21.70
C GLU A 117 -0.68 14.22 -20.17
N ALA A 118 0.14 13.34 -19.57
CA ALA A 118 0.31 13.26 -18.13
C ALA A 118 0.87 14.56 -17.53
N LEU A 119 1.86 15.18 -18.19
CA LEU A 119 2.45 16.45 -17.75
C LEU A 119 1.50 17.64 -17.95
N SER A 120 0.61 17.60 -18.94
CA SER A 120 -0.39 18.65 -19.14
C SER A 120 -1.53 18.61 -18.10
N ALA A 121 -1.79 17.43 -17.49
CA ALA A 121 -2.84 17.23 -16.51
C ALA A 121 -2.33 16.36 -15.32
N PRO A 122 -1.32 16.82 -14.57
CA PRO A 122 -0.57 15.97 -13.62
C PRO A 122 -1.45 15.35 -12.53
N LEU A 123 -2.45 16.05 -12.02
CA LEU A 123 -3.33 15.52 -10.99
C LEU A 123 -4.24 14.38 -11.49
N SER A 124 -4.39 14.21 -12.79
CA SER A 124 -5.17 13.10 -13.36
C SER A 124 -4.46 11.75 -13.31
N VAL A 125 -3.13 11.74 -13.11
CA VAL A 125 -2.29 10.54 -13.02
C VAL A 125 -1.70 10.33 -11.62
N ALA A 126 -1.79 11.34 -10.75
CA ALA A 126 -1.33 11.27 -9.37
C ALA A 126 -2.15 10.25 -8.56
N ALA A 127 -1.51 9.56 -7.61
CA ALA A 127 -2.12 8.58 -6.72
C ALA A 127 -3.03 7.55 -7.45
N SER A 128 -2.63 7.07 -8.63
CA SER A 128 -3.49 6.25 -9.49
C SER A 128 -3.39 4.73 -9.24
N ASN A 129 -2.52 4.29 -8.35
CA ASN A 129 -2.27 2.87 -8.08
C ASN A 129 -3.49 2.13 -7.51
N TRP A 130 -4.26 2.77 -6.60
CA TRP A 130 -5.48 2.19 -6.03
C TRP A 130 -6.54 1.89 -7.11
N HIS A 131 -6.62 2.76 -8.14
CA HIS A 131 -7.58 2.59 -9.23
C HIS A 131 -7.21 1.39 -10.11
N ALA A 132 -5.93 1.22 -10.45
CA ALA A 132 -5.44 0.04 -11.17
C ALA A 132 -5.71 -1.26 -10.37
N LEU A 133 -5.37 -1.26 -9.07
CA LEU A 133 -5.65 -2.38 -8.18
C LEU A 133 -7.15 -2.71 -8.11
N ALA A 134 -8.00 -1.69 -8.01
CA ALA A 134 -9.46 -1.87 -7.94
C ALA A 134 -10.02 -2.49 -9.23
N ARG A 135 -9.48 -2.19 -10.41
CA ARG A 135 -9.84 -2.88 -11.67
C ARG A 135 -9.48 -4.36 -11.63
N LEU A 136 -8.28 -4.70 -11.15
CA LEU A 136 -7.90 -6.10 -10.97
C LEU A 136 -8.82 -6.81 -9.98
N ALA A 137 -9.11 -6.18 -8.84
CA ALA A 137 -10.02 -6.71 -7.84
C ALA A 137 -11.43 -6.93 -8.41
N ALA A 138 -11.95 -5.98 -9.20
CA ALA A 138 -13.24 -6.10 -9.87
C ALA A 138 -13.29 -7.29 -10.83
N ALA A 139 -12.24 -7.44 -11.66
CA ALA A 139 -12.13 -8.56 -12.61
C ALA A 139 -12.07 -9.93 -11.90
N ARG A 140 -11.52 -9.97 -10.69
CA ARG A 140 -11.44 -11.22 -9.88
C ARG A 140 -12.68 -11.46 -9.03
N ALA A 141 -13.39 -10.40 -8.63
CA ALA A 141 -14.60 -10.51 -7.83
C ALA A 141 -15.75 -11.16 -8.59
N ASP A 142 -15.83 -10.96 -9.89
CA ASP A 142 -16.95 -11.40 -10.73
C ASP A 142 -18.32 -11.05 -10.11
N SER A 143 -18.47 -9.81 -9.67
CA SER A 143 -19.68 -9.29 -9.02
C SER A 143 -19.92 -7.84 -9.42
N ASP A 144 -21.20 -7.46 -9.47
CA ASP A 144 -21.61 -6.06 -9.66
C ASP A 144 -21.67 -5.26 -8.35
N ARG A 145 -21.41 -5.91 -7.21
CA ARG A 145 -21.52 -5.31 -5.87
C ARG A 145 -20.47 -5.87 -4.92
N ALA A 146 -19.19 -5.82 -5.33
CA ALA A 146 -18.10 -6.20 -4.43
C ALA A 146 -17.56 -4.99 -3.67
N LEU A 147 -16.93 -5.23 -2.52
CA LEU A 147 -16.20 -4.25 -1.74
C LEU A 147 -14.72 -4.65 -1.70
N LEU A 148 -13.85 -3.81 -2.24
CA LEU A 148 -12.41 -3.94 -2.01
C LEU A 148 -12.06 -3.31 -0.66
N VAL A 149 -11.28 -4.04 0.14
CA VAL A 149 -10.58 -3.52 1.32
C VAL A 149 -9.11 -3.87 1.16
N ASP A 150 -8.33 -2.89 0.76
CA ASP A 150 -6.87 -3.01 0.60
C ASP A 150 -6.16 -2.36 1.79
N VAL A 151 -5.48 -3.17 2.60
CA VAL A 151 -4.74 -2.68 3.77
C VAL A 151 -3.24 -2.81 3.51
N GLY A 152 -2.64 -1.67 3.22
CA GLY A 152 -1.19 -1.54 3.07
C GLY A 152 -0.46 -1.22 4.38
N SER A 153 0.83 -0.90 4.26
CA SER A 153 1.65 -0.49 5.41
C SER A 153 1.19 0.85 6.02
N THR A 154 0.75 1.79 5.18
CA THR A 154 0.46 3.19 5.55
C THR A 154 -1.04 3.51 5.53
N THR A 155 -1.76 3.00 4.54
CA THR A 155 -3.15 3.37 4.23
C THR A 155 -4.05 2.16 4.10
N THR A 156 -5.35 2.42 4.17
CA THR A 156 -6.40 1.46 3.83
C THR A 156 -7.31 2.08 2.78
N ASP A 157 -7.45 1.41 1.64
CA ASP A 157 -8.35 1.77 0.57
C ASP A 157 -9.64 0.95 0.66
N ILE A 158 -10.78 1.61 0.56
CA ILE A 158 -12.12 1.02 0.66
C ILE A 158 -12.88 1.46 -0.59
N VAL A 159 -13.10 0.53 -1.52
CA VAL A 159 -13.65 0.87 -2.84
C VAL A 159 -14.78 -0.08 -3.20
N LEU A 160 -15.95 0.44 -3.54
CA LEU A 160 -17.00 -0.35 -4.17
C LEU A 160 -16.61 -0.68 -5.62
N LEU A 161 -16.93 -1.91 -6.02
CA LEU A 161 -16.59 -2.45 -7.33
C LEU A 161 -17.87 -2.93 -8.03
N ASP A 162 -17.90 -2.73 -9.34
CA ASP A 162 -18.77 -3.50 -10.24
C ASP A 162 -17.91 -4.20 -11.31
N ARG A 163 -18.52 -4.94 -12.23
CA ARG A 163 -17.79 -5.66 -13.31
C ARG A 163 -16.99 -4.76 -14.22
N ARG A 164 -17.25 -3.45 -14.23
CA ARG A 164 -16.53 -2.46 -15.05
C ARG A 164 -15.32 -1.85 -14.34
N GLY A 165 -15.24 -2.03 -13.01
CA GLY A 165 -14.13 -1.51 -12.20
C GLY A 165 -14.57 -0.80 -10.91
N PRO A 166 -13.76 0.15 -10.42
CA PRO A 166 -14.05 0.88 -9.20
C PRO A 166 -15.22 1.86 -9.37
N ARG A 167 -16.06 1.92 -8.35
CA ARG A 167 -17.09 2.94 -8.16
C ARG A 167 -16.65 3.82 -7.02
N SER A 168 -16.02 4.93 -7.33
CA SER A 168 -15.50 5.88 -6.34
C SER A 168 -16.26 7.19 -6.39
N LEU A 169 -16.43 7.83 -5.23
CA LEU A 169 -17.07 9.16 -5.10
C LEU A 169 -16.08 10.28 -5.39
N ALA A 170 -14.80 10.03 -5.25
CA ALA A 170 -13.73 10.98 -5.50
C ALA A 170 -12.52 10.28 -6.12
N THR A 171 -11.73 11.01 -6.89
CA THR A 171 -10.53 10.48 -7.55
C THR A 171 -9.24 10.94 -6.88
N ASP A 172 -9.25 12.09 -6.21
CA ASP A 172 -8.10 12.59 -5.45
C ASP A 172 -8.13 12.15 -3.98
N ASP A 173 -6.96 12.11 -3.34
CA ASP A 173 -6.81 11.62 -1.97
C ASP A 173 -7.63 12.42 -0.95
N ALA A 174 -7.71 13.74 -1.09
CA ALA A 174 -8.45 14.59 -0.15
C ALA A 174 -9.95 14.28 -0.20
N GLY A 175 -10.51 14.16 -1.40
CA GLY A 175 -11.90 13.75 -1.61
C GLY A 175 -12.15 12.33 -1.11
N ARG A 176 -11.24 11.39 -1.38
CA ARG A 176 -11.33 10.00 -0.92
C ARG A 176 -11.21 9.88 0.61
N MET A 177 -10.38 10.69 1.25
CA MET A 177 -10.36 10.78 2.72
C MET A 177 -11.67 11.33 3.27
N ALA A 178 -12.26 12.33 2.63
CA ALA A 178 -13.53 12.91 3.04
C ALA A 178 -14.69 11.93 2.87
N SER A 179 -14.71 11.12 1.80
CA SER A 179 -15.74 10.11 1.57
C SER A 179 -15.55 8.84 2.43
N GLY A 180 -14.34 8.61 2.96
CA GLY A 180 -13.95 7.40 3.68
C GLY A 180 -13.38 6.30 2.79
N GLU A 181 -13.20 6.56 1.50
CA GLU A 181 -12.61 5.62 0.55
C GLU A 181 -11.10 5.46 0.73
N LEU A 182 -10.44 6.44 1.34
CA LEU A 182 -9.07 6.39 1.81
C LEU A 182 -9.03 6.65 3.32
N VAL A 183 -8.50 5.71 4.09
CA VAL A 183 -8.22 5.90 5.52
C VAL A 183 -6.71 5.91 5.70
N TYR A 184 -6.17 7.01 6.26
CA TYR A 184 -4.72 7.14 6.44
C TYR A 184 -4.26 6.36 7.68
N THR A 185 -4.52 5.07 7.67
CA THR A 185 -4.06 4.08 8.64
C THR A 185 -3.81 2.75 7.95
N GLY A 186 -2.66 2.15 8.27
CA GLY A 186 -2.24 0.86 7.74
C GLY A 186 -1.66 -0.03 8.82
N ILE A 187 -1.23 -1.22 8.44
CA ILE A 187 -0.83 -2.23 9.42
C ILE A 187 0.52 -1.94 10.10
N GLU A 188 1.39 -1.08 9.50
CA GLU A 188 2.76 -0.87 9.98
C GLU A 188 3.05 0.54 10.46
N ARG A 189 2.68 1.58 9.69
CA ARG A 189 3.28 2.91 9.82
C ARG A 189 2.49 3.91 10.65
N THR A 190 1.27 3.58 11.07
CA THR A 190 0.44 4.51 11.84
C THR A 190 1.01 4.70 13.26
N PRO A 191 1.36 5.92 13.69
CA PRO A 191 1.79 6.18 15.06
C PRO A 191 0.70 5.76 16.07
N VAL A 192 1.08 5.07 17.14
CA VAL A 192 0.13 4.66 18.20
C VAL A 192 -0.58 5.86 18.80
N ALA A 193 0.11 7.00 18.95
CA ALA A 193 -0.48 8.26 19.44
C ALA A 193 -1.60 8.81 18.55
N ALA A 194 -1.62 8.46 17.25
CA ALA A 194 -2.69 8.82 16.33
C ALA A 194 -3.92 7.89 16.46
N ILE A 195 -3.74 6.69 17.01
CA ILE A 195 -4.81 5.69 17.16
C ILE A 195 -5.49 5.80 18.53
N VAL A 196 -4.71 5.97 19.60
CA VAL A 196 -5.20 5.94 20.99
C VAL A 196 -4.64 7.09 21.81
N ARG A 197 -5.39 7.51 22.83
CA ARG A 197 -4.97 8.53 23.81
C ARG A 197 -4.48 7.92 25.12
N SER A 198 -4.74 6.65 25.36
CA SER A 198 -4.29 5.91 26.54
C SER A 198 -4.13 4.43 26.26
N LEU A 199 -3.25 3.77 26.99
CA LEU A 199 -3.03 2.33 26.93
C LEU A 199 -3.32 1.68 28.29
N PRO A 200 -3.88 0.45 28.32
CA PRO A 200 -3.99 -0.36 29.52
C PRO A 200 -2.64 -1.03 29.79
N LEU A 201 -1.82 -0.47 30.66
CA LEU A 201 -0.49 -0.98 31.01
C LEU A 201 -0.29 -0.95 32.52
N ALA A 202 0.35 -1.99 33.05
CA ALA A 202 0.65 -2.15 34.48
C ALA A 202 -0.61 -1.91 35.34
N GLY A 203 -1.69 -2.62 35.03
CA GLY A 203 -2.94 -2.65 35.81
C GLY A 203 -3.81 -1.39 35.77
N ARG A 204 -3.46 -0.37 34.98
CA ARG A 204 -4.25 0.88 34.86
C ARG A 204 -4.16 1.52 33.49
N ARG A 205 -5.08 2.44 33.19
CA ARG A 205 -5.01 3.26 31.96
C ARG A 205 -3.98 4.38 32.15
N ARG A 206 -3.04 4.46 31.21
CA ARG A 206 -1.97 5.47 31.20
C ARG A 206 -2.11 6.33 29.95
N ALA A 207 -1.88 7.62 30.09
CA ALA A 207 -1.83 8.54 28.96
C ALA A 207 -0.69 8.16 28.00
N VAL A 208 -0.92 8.38 26.73
CA VAL A 208 0.06 8.14 25.65
C VAL A 208 0.78 9.44 25.34
N ALA A 209 2.11 9.41 25.28
CA ALA A 209 2.93 10.51 24.82
C ALA A 209 2.62 10.83 23.35
N ALA A 210 2.59 12.11 23.00
CA ALA A 210 2.37 12.57 21.63
C ALA A 210 3.65 12.46 20.78
N GLU A 211 4.26 11.27 20.79
CA GLU A 211 5.51 10.94 20.12
C GLU A 211 5.38 9.65 19.32
N THR A 212 6.27 9.44 18.34
CA THR A 212 6.31 8.23 17.53
C THR A 212 7.24 7.18 18.16
N PHE A 213 7.05 6.82 19.43
CA PHE A 213 7.81 5.75 20.06
C PHE A 213 7.37 4.35 19.63
N ALA A 214 6.12 4.21 19.19
CA ALA A 214 5.58 2.96 18.64
C ALA A 214 4.61 3.25 17.48
N ARG A 215 4.52 2.28 16.58
CA ARG A 215 3.62 2.29 15.41
C ARG A 215 2.60 1.16 15.50
N SER A 216 1.61 1.14 14.61
CA SER A 216 0.65 0.03 14.47
C SER A 216 1.35 -1.33 14.31
N GLN A 217 2.49 -1.39 13.62
CA GLN A 217 3.34 -2.58 13.49
C GLN A 217 3.60 -3.27 14.84
N ASP A 218 3.89 -2.49 15.90
CA ASP A 218 4.20 -3.04 17.20
C ASP A 218 3.01 -3.80 17.83
N ALA A 219 1.81 -3.25 17.68
CA ALA A 219 0.61 -3.95 18.12
C ALA A 219 0.36 -5.22 17.31
N TRP A 220 0.53 -5.17 15.98
CA TRP A 220 0.29 -6.32 15.13
C TRP A 220 1.36 -7.41 15.24
N LEU A 221 2.61 -7.06 15.53
CA LEU A 221 3.66 -8.04 15.90
C LEU A 221 3.28 -8.81 17.17
N LEU A 222 2.89 -8.10 18.23
CA LEU A 222 2.48 -8.71 19.50
C LEU A 222 1.27 -9.63 19.36
N LEU A 223 0.34 -9.30 18.46
CA LEU A 223 -0.86 -10.09 18.18
C LEU A 223 -0.65 -11.21 17.14
N GLY A 224 0.52 -11.30 16.51
CA GLY A 224 0.79 -12.28 15.46
C GLY A 224 0.10 -11.94 14.14
N GLY A 225 -0.37 -10.71 13.96
CA GLY A 225 -0.94 -10.21 12.70
C GLY A 225 0.13 -9.85 11.68
N LEU A 226 1.37 -9.65 12.13
CA LEU A 226 2.58 -9.54 11.31
C LEU A 226 3.61 -10.56 11.79
N PRO A 227 4.42 -11.14 10.89
CA PRO A 227 5.54 -11.98 11.27
C PRO A 227 6.66 -11.15 11.89
N GLU A 228 7.45 -11.78 12.78
CA GLU A 228 8.69 -11.18 13.26
C GLU A 228 9.74 -11.19 12.14
N ASP A 229 10.51 -10.11 12.03
CA ASP A 229 11.67 -10.00 11.17
C ASP A 229 12.82 -9.31 11.92
N PRO A 230 13.71 -10.08 12.59
CA PRO A 230 14.83 -9.52 13.32
C PRO A 230 15.84 -8.74 12.47
N ALA A 231 15.83 -8.95 11.14
CA ALA A 231 16.71 -8.24 10.20
C ALA A 231 16.10 -6.91 9.73
N SER A 232 14.79 -6.72 9.90
CA SER A 232 14.12 -5.47 9.54
C SER A 232 14.29 -4.43 10.64
N HIS A 233 14.75 -3.25 10.22
CA HIS A 233 14.91 -2.06 11.06
C HIS A 233 13.95 -0.92 10.68
N ASP A 234 12.95 -1.16 9.83
CA ASP A 234 11.88 -0.20 9.53
C ASP A 234 10.83 -0.21 10.68
N THR A 235 11.26 0.29 11.82
CA THR A 235 10.48 0.40 13.06
C THR A 235 10.56 1.83 13.60
N ALA A 236 9.82 2.13 14.65
CA ALA A 236 9.78 3.49 15.20
C ALA A 236 11.13 3.98 15.74
N ASP A 237 11.96 3.07 16.28
CA ASP A 237 13.25 3.38 16.91
C ASP A 237 14.46 2.82 16.13
N GLY A 238 14.24 2.24 14.93
CA GLY A 238 15.31 1.59 14.17
C GLY A 238 15.79 0.27 14.77
N GLY A 239 15.16 -0.23 15.83
CA GLY A 239 15.42 -1.54 16.41
C GLY A 239 14.76 -2.67 15.59
N PRO A 240 14.97 -3.95 15.97
CA PRO A 240 14.44 -5.07 15.22
C PRO A 240 12.90 -5.15 15.28
N ALA A 241 12.29 -5.66 14.21
CA ALA A 241 10.85 -5.90 14.14
C ALA A 241 10.47 -7.21 14.85
N THR A 242 10.64 -7.27 16.16
CA THR A 242 10.33 -8.42 17.02
C THR A 242 9.31 -8.08 18.09
N ARG A 243 8.65 -9.10 18.67
CA ARG A 243 7.64 -8.91 19.73
C ARG A 243 8.25 -8.31 20.99
N ASP A 244 9.48 -8.69 21.36
CA ASP A 244 10.12 -8.13 22.53
C ASP A 244 10.49 -6.65 22.36
N ALA A 245 11.02 -6.28 21.19
CA ALA A 245 11.27 -4.89 20.86
C ALA A 245 9.97 -4.07 20.76
N ALA A 246 8.90 -4.64 20.21
CA ALA A 246 7.57 -4.02 20.16
C ALA A 246 6.99 -3.76 21.55
N ARG A 247 7.14 -4.70 22.51
CA ARG A 247 6.77 -4.52 23.92
C ARG A 247 7.52 -3.31 24.52
N THR A 248 8.82 -3.21 24.26
CA THR A 248 9.65 -2.09 24.71
C THR A 248 9.16 -0.76 24.14
N ARG A 249 8.84 -0.69 22.84
CA ARG A 249 8.33 0.51 22.18
C ARG A 249 6.96 0.92 22.72
N LEU A 250 6.05 -0.04 23.01
CA LEU A 250 4.76 0.26 23.65
C LEU A 250 4.90 0.75 25.09
N ALA A 251 5.87 0.23 25.86
CA ALA A 251 6.15 0.75 27.19
C ALA A 251 6.54 2.24 27.14
N ARG A 252 7.43 2.60 26.22
CA ARG A 252 7.87 3.99 25.99
C ARG A 252 6.72 4.95 25.66
N MET A 253 5.65 4.47 24.98
CA MET A 253 4.46 5.30 24.72
C MET A 253 3.84 5.90 25.98
N THR A 254 4.05 5.28 27.14
CA THR A 254 3.53 5.73 28.43
C THR A 254 4.63 6.11 29.43
N LEU A 255 5.86 6.27 28.94
CA LEU A 255 7.07 6.62 29.69
C LEU A 255 7.38 5.62 30.83
N LEU A 256 7.00 4.35 30.63
CA LEU A 256 7.37 3.24 31.51
C LEU A 256 8.69 2.62 31.07
N GLU A 257 9.43 2.10 32.07
CA GLU A 257 10.57 1.24 31.79
C GLU A 257 10.10 -0.12 31.26
N PRO A 258 10.84 -0.73 30.31
CA PRO A 258 10.45 -2.03 29.73
C PRO A 258 10.23 -3.13 30.77
N ALA A 259 10.95 -3.09 31.89
CA ALA A 259 10.81 -4.04 33.01
C ALA A 259 9.48 -3.91 33.76
N GLU A 260 8.79 -2.77 33.67
CA GLU A 260 7.48 -2.53 34.27
C GLU A 260 6.31 -3.06 33.46
N VAL A 261 6.57 -3.51 32.22
CA VAL A 261 5.54 -3.97 31.28
C VAL A 261 5.75 -5.45 30.97
N GLY A 262 4.92 -6.29 31.56
CA GLY A 262 4.90 -7.73 31.26
C GLY A 262 4.35 -8.04 29.87
N GLN A 263 4.53 -9.28 29.44
CA GLN A 263 4.04 -9.72 28.12
C GLN A 263 2.51 -9.59 28.01
N ASP A 264 1.77 -9.97 29.06
CA ASP A 264 0.30 -9.90 29.06
C ASP A 264 -0.20 -8.46 28.98
N ASP A 265 0.47 -7.53 29.69
CA ASP A 265 0.17 -6.10 29.61
C ASP A 265 0.40 -5.56 28.19
N ALA A 266 1.52 -5.95 27.55
CA ALA A 266 1.83 -5.54 26.18
C ALA A 266 0.79 -6.08 25.18
N VAL A 267 0.36 -7.33 25.32
CA VAL A 267 -0.71 -7.92 24.52
C VAL A 267 -2.04 -7.18 24.74
N ALA A 268 -2.39 -6.87 25.99
CA ALA A 268 -3.62 -6.11 26.30
C ALA A 268 -3.58 -4.70 25.67
N ALA A 269 -2.43 -4.03 25.71
CA ALA A 269 -2.22 -2.75 25.04
C ALA A 269 -2.34 -2.89 23.49
N ALA A 270 -1.74 -3.93 22.92
CA ALA A 270 -1.82 -4.23 21.50
C ALA A 270 -3.27 -4.50 21.03
N VAL A 271 -4.04 -5.29 21.79
CA VAL A 271 -5.48 -5.53 21.55
C VAL A 271 -6.25 -4.19 21.53
N HIS A 272 -5.95 -3.30 22.48
CA HIS A 272 -6.60 -2.00 22.56
C HIS A 272 -6.28 -1.13 21.34
N VAL A 273 -5.02 -1.08 20.90
CA VAL A 273 -4.61 -0.34 19.68
C VAL A 273 -5.29 -0.92 18.43
N ALA A 274 -5.22 -2.24 18.24
CA ALA A 274 -5.81 -2.93 17.10
C ALA A 274 -7.34 -2.75 17.03
N ASP A 275 -8.04 -2.82 18.17
CA ASP A 275 -9.50 -2.59 18.21
C ASP A 275 -9.86 -1.15 17.82
N ARG A 276 -9.11 -0.16 18.31
CA ARG A 276 -9.35 1.24 17.95
C ARG A 276 -9.06 1.52 16.47
N GLN A 277 -7.99 0.94 15.94
CA GLN A 277 -7.66 1.03 14.51
C GLN A 277 -8.75 0.36 13.65
N ALA A 278 -9.17 -0.85 14.00
CA ALA A 278 -10.24 -1.56 13.29
C ALA A 278 -11.58 -0.79 13.31
N ARG A 279 -11.90 -0.09 14.40
CA ARG A 279 -13.09 0.78 14.49
C ARG A 279 -13.01 1.98 13.54
N LEU A 280 -11.82 2.56 13.34
CA LEU A 280 -11.61 3.64 12.35
C LEU A 280 -11.94 3.15 10.94
N VAL A 281 -11.36 2.03 10.55
CA VAL A 281 -11.59 1.43 9.22
C VAL A 281 -13.06 0.99 9.08
N ALA A 282 -13.66 0.39 10.11
CA ALA A 282 -15.07 -0.01 10.09
C ALA A 282 -16.03 1.18 9.94
N ALA A 283 -15.71 2.32 10.55
CA ALA A 283 -16.52 3.55 10.39
C ALA A 283 -16.44 4.06 8.95
N ALA A 284 -15.27 3.98 8.32
CA ALA A 284 -15.06 4.34 6.92
C ALA A 284 -15.83 3.38 5.98
N ILE A 285 -15.75 2.06 6.21
CA ILE A 285 -16.55 1.07 5.47
C ILE A 285 -18.03 1.41 5.52
N ARG A 286 -18.59 1.65 6.71
CA ARG A 286 -20.01 2.01 6.84
C ARG A 286 -20.35 3.32 6.12
N ARG A 287 -19.45 4.32 6.15
CA ARG A 287 -19.62 5.59 5.44
C ARG A 287 -19.67 5.36 3.93
N VAL A 288 -18.71 4.63 3.37
CA VAL A 288 -18.67 4.31 1.93
C VAL A 288 -19.95 3.61 1.50
N LEU A 289 -20.38 2.58 2.23
CA LEU A 289 -21.61 1.83 1.90
C LEU A 289 -22.85 2.71 1.97
N ALA A 290 -22.96 3.57 3.00
CA ALA A 290 -24.09 4.49 3.15
C ALA A 290 -24.14 5.53 2.03
N SER A 291 -22.98 6.09 1.65
CA SER A 291 -22.90 7.11 0.60
C SER A 291 -23.25 6.56 -0.79
N HIS A 292 -22.97 5.31 -1.06
CA HIS A 292 -23.35 4.65 -2.33
C HIS A 292 -24.77 4.06 -2.30
N GLY A 293 -25.35 3.83 -1.13
CA GLY A 293 -26.63 3.15 -1.00
C GLY A 293 -26.63 1.70 -1.48
N ILE A 294 -25.45 1.08 -1.53
CA ILE A 294 -25.25 -0.28 -2.09
C ILE A 294 -24.77 -1.20 -0.96
N GLN A 295 -25.40 -2.39 -0.89
CA GLN A 295 -24.94 -3.48 -0.03
C GLN A 295 -24.09 -4.44 -0.87
N PRO A 296 -22.81 -4.66 -0.51
CA PRO A 296 -21.97 -5.62 -1.21
C PRO A 296 -22.44 -7.05 -0.96
N ASP A 297 -22.19 -7.94 -1.92
CA ASP A 297 -22.44 -9.36 -1.80
C ASP A 297 -21.16 -10.17 -1.50
N ARG A 298 -19.98 -9.56 -1.66
CA ARG A 298 -18.68 -10.13 -1.32
C ARG A 298 -17.65 -9.05 -1.02
N VAL A 299 -16.55 -9.47 -0.40
CA VAL A 299 -15.40 -8.61 -0.12
C VAL A 299 -14.16 -9.17 -0.83
N VAL A 300 -13.41 -8.29 -1.48
CA VAL A 300 -12.06 -8.59 -1.95
C VAL A 300 -11.07 -8.01 -0.95
N LEU A 301 -10.20 -8.86 -0.40
CA LEU A 301 -9.13 -8.47 0.51
C LEU A 301 -7.81 -8.38 -0.26
N SER A 302 -7.13 -7.27 -0.13
CA SER A 302 -5.80 -7.01 -0.69
C SER A 302 -4.87 -6.40 0.37
N GLY A 303 -3.58 -6.37 0.03
CA GLY A 303 -2.55 -5.90 0.95
C GLY A 303 -2.20 -6.91 2.03
N HIS A 304 -1.14 -6.62 2.79
CA HIS A 304 -0.63 -7.52 3.83
C HIS A 304 -1.28 -7.31 5.21
N GLY A 305 -2.18 -6.33 5.33
CA GLY A 305 -2.94 -6.02 6.54
C GLY A 305 -4.22 -6.83 6.71
N GLY A 306 -4.28 -8.09 6.25
CA GLY A 306 -5.47 -8.94 6.31
C GLY A 306 -6.06 -9.11 7.71
N ALA A 307 -5.24 -9.06 8.77
CA ALA A 307 -5.70 -9.12 10.15
C ALA A 307 -6.54 -7.87 10.51
N LEU A 308 -6.05 -6.67 10.18
CA LEU A 308 -6.80 -5.42 10.38
C LEU A 308 -8.07 -5.39 9.54
N ALA A 309 -8.00 -5.79 8.27
CA ALA A 309 -9.16 -5.86 7.39
C ALA A 309 -10.25 -6.77 7.96
N SER A 310 -9.88 -7.96 8.46
CA SER A 310 -10.82 -8.92 9.05
C SER A 310 -11.49 -8.37 10.31
N MET A 311 -10.72 -7.73 11.20
CA MET A 311 -11.28 -7.08 12.39
C MET A 311 -12.22 -5.92 12.03
N ALA A 312 -11.84 -5.11 11.04
CA ALA A 312 -12.64 -3.97 10.59
C ALA A 312 -13.97 -4.42 9.98
N LEU A 313 -13.97 -5.45 9.15
CA LEU A 313 -15.20 -6.04 8.58
C LEU A 313 -16.13 -6.57 9.67
N ALA A 314 -15.60 -7.31 10.64
CA ALA A 314 -16.39 -7.78 11.79
C ALA A 314 -16.98 -6.60 12.58
N ARG A 315 -16.21 -5.52 12.82
CA ARG A 315 -16.67 -4.29 13.47
C ARG A 315 -17.68 -3.50 12.62
N ALA A 316 -17.63 -3.64 11.29
CA ALA A 316 -18.60 -3.05 10.38
C ALA A 316 -19.93 -3.86 10.33
N GLY A 317 -19.96 -5.08 10.87
CA GLY A 317 -21.11 -5.99 10.79
C GLY A 317 -21.22 -6.69 9.44
N LEU A 318 -20.10 -6.82 8.70
CA LEU A 318 -20.07 -7.46 7.38
C LEU A 318 -19.54 -8.89 7.50
N ASP A 319 -20.45 -9.84 7.42
CA ASP A 319 -20.13 -11.26 7.30
C ASP A 319 -20.50 -11.74 5.89
N LEU A 320 -19.58 -11.55 4.96
CA LEU A 320 -19.75 -11.82 3.53
C LEU A 320 -18.67 -12.78 3.03
N PRO A 321 -18.92 -13.48 1.92
CA PRO A 321 -17.88 -14.26 1.22
C PRO A 321 -16.66 -13.37 0.93
N ARG A 322 -15.47 -13.90 1.19
CA ARG A 322 -14.19 -13.18 1.04
C ARG A 322 -13.34 -13.83 -0.04
N LEU A 323 -12.88 -13.01 -0.97
CA LEU A 323 -11.83 -13.35 -1.93
C LEU A 323 -10.54 -12.70 -1.47
N ARG A 324 -9.52 -13.49 -1.14
CA ARG A 324 -8.18 -12.95 -0.90
C ARG A 324 -7.47 -12.83 -2.24
N LEU A 325 -7.03 -11.61 -2.58
CA LEU A 325 -6.41 -11.36 -3.87
C LEU A 325 -5.13 -12.19 -4.04
N GLU A 326 -4.37 -12.41 -2.97
CA GLU A 326 -3.18 -13.27 -2.98
C GLU A 326 -3.46 -14.74 -3.35
N GLU A 327 -4.67 -15.26 -3.04
CA GLU A 327 -5.09 -16.62 -3.44
C GLU A 327 -5.45 -16.66 -4.94
N ALA A 328 -5.94 -15.54 -5.48
CA ALA A 328 -6.35 -15.45 -6.88
C ALA A 328 -5.18 -15.19 -7.86
N ILE A 329 -4.10 -14.50 -7.41
CA ILE A 329 -2.98 -14.12 -8.29
C ILE A 329 -1.63 -14.61 -7.79
N GLY A 330 -1.58 -15.26 -6.64
CA GLY A 330 -0.36 -15.72 -5.98
C GLY A 330 0.28 -14.67 -5.06
N PRO A 331 0.99 -15.11 -3.99
CA PRO A 331 1.51 -14.20 -2.95
C PRO A 331 2.57 -13.23 -3.46
N ALA A 332 3.40 -13.62 -4.41
CA ALA A 332 4.40 -12.74 -5.01
C ALA A 332 3.72 -11.60 -5.81
N ALA A 333 2.75 -11.92 -6.67
CA ALA A 333 1.99 -10.97 -7.45
C ALA A 333 1.17 -10.02 -6.56
N ALA A 334 0.61 -10.51 -5.46
CA ALA A 334 -0.17 -9.70 -4.52
C ALA A 334 0.66 -8.59 -3.85
N ARG A 335 1.97 -8.80 -3.64
CA ARG A 335 2.87 -7.75 -3.12
C ARG A 335 3.07 -6.58 -4.08
N ALA A 336 2.90 -6.82 -5.38
CA ALA A 336 3.03 -5.83 -6.44
C ALA A 336 1.70 -5.66 -7.20
N ALA A 337 0.57 -5.88 -6.55
CA ALA A 337 -0.74 -5.96 -7.19
C ALA A 337 -1.10 -4.75 -8.07
N PRO A 338 -0.79 -3.48 -7.73
CA PRO A 338 -1.00 -2.36 -8.65
C PRO A 338 -0.19 -2.48 -9.94
N ALA A 339 1.08 -2.90 -9.87
CA ALA A 339 1.91 -3.10 -11.06
C ALA A 339 1.40 -4.29 -11.90
N VAL A 340 1.00 -5.39 -11.26
CA VAL A 340 0.36 -6.55 -11.95
C VAL A 340 -0.93 -6.11 -12.63
N ALA A 341 -1.78 -5.36 -11.95
CA ALA A 341 -3.01 -4.81 -12.52
C ALA A 341 -2.72 -3.98 -13.76
N LEU A 342 -1.72 -3.11 -13.66
CA LEU A 342 -1.35 -2.22 -14.77
C LEU A 342 -0.77 -3.00 -15.96
N ALA A 343 0.03 -4.04 -15.75
CA ALA A 343 0.51 -4.92 -16.81
C ALA A 343 -0.65 -5.61 -17.55
N LEU A 344 -1.65 -6.10 -16.80
CA LEU A 344 -2.86 -6.69 -17.36
C LEU A 344 -3.74 -5.68 -18.13
N VAL A 345 -3.89 -4.45 -17.60
CA VAL A 345 -4.58 -3.37 -18.33
C VAL A 345 -3.89 -3.05 -19.65
N ALA A 346 -2.57 -2.94 -19.63
CA ALA A 346 -1.78 -2.57 -20.80
C ALA A 346 -1.85 -3.62 -21.92
N THR A 347 -2.14 -4.88 -21.59
CA THR A 347 -2.26 -6.00 -22.53
C THR A 347 -3.71 -6.39 -22.85
N GLY A 348 -4.69 -5.68 -22.28
CA GLY A 348 -6.11 -6.02 -22.44
C GLY A 348 -6.56 -7.27 -21.69
N GLY A 349 -5.78 -7.73 -20.70
CA GLY A 349 -6.10 -8.89 -19.86
C GLY A 349 -7.18 -8.63 -18.81
N ILE A 350 -7.45 -7.36 -18.51
CA ILE A 350 -8.59 -6.90 -17.71
C ILE A 350 -9.18 -5.62 -18.31
N PRO A 351 -10.51 -5.41 -18.12
CA PRO A 351 -11.21 -4.26 -18.71
C PRO A 351 -10.75 -2.92 -18.15
#